data_94cfbbde8f0614b3bda89e88836344c9
#
_entry.id   94cfbbde8f0614b3bda89e88836344c9
#
_cell.length_a   1.000
_cell.length_b   1.000
_cell.length_c   1.000
_cell.angle_alpha   90.00
_cell.angle_beta   90.00
_cell.angle_gamma   90.00
#
_symmetry.space_group_name_H-M   'P 1'
#
loop_
_entity.id
_entity.type
_entity.pdbx_description
1 polymer ?
#
loop_
_entity_poly.entity_id
_entity_poly.type
_entity_poly.pdbx_seq_one_letter_code
_entity_poly.pdbx_strand_id
1 'polypeptide(L)'
;MIEEMFFYDLGKAAFGTLDMVLECDAPGIVEAAIGECCVNGRVDRAPGGYRYISIQQIEVVPGVKEYRFFLPIRPPWRKGGLTTPLVDREIAPFRYVEIFGKCKVVSIRRNEIFPAEFHDEDSNFVSGNEKLNKLWEFCKYSIKATAAFGYFVDGERERQPYEGDAYINQLGWFCCCADGEIPRKTIGYLLDTPTWPTEWQLLMPVMAYDYLLYTGDRKSVDSWLGVLEERLLDKWTGQDKLLYTDTRNPKDIVDWPAGERDDYGFGSTNLVPNCYRYGALLAMEKLTGKTDYRKKADELRLAIRKTMFRNGRFVDSPESEHSALHSKFFPLFFGIGSVSECAGIAEATMRCSVYGAQFLLDAMFANGMEQQAMKLLCSEGERSWLNMITQGSTITMEAWSNECKPNQDWNHAWGAAPCNIIPRQVAGIRPLEAGFRKFIVDPKCAGVEEFSARFPVCGGRFVEMEYCRGKIKLSVPAGSTAICRNKELNSGTHSIEL
;
A
#
# COMPACT_ATOMS: atom_id res chain seq x y z
N MET A 1 -0.63 -43.99 22.49
CA MET A 1 -0.90 -43.37 21.15
C MET A 1 0.24 -43.68 20.20
N ILE A 2 -0.04 -43.78 18.90
CA ILE A 2 0.97 -43.83 17.81
C ILE A 2 1.38 -42.41 17.45
N GLU A 3 2.50 -42.23 16.78
CA GLU A 3 2.88 -40.96 16.21
C GLU A 3 1.99 -40.62 15.02
N GLU A 4 1.40 -39.44 15.04
CA GLU A 4 0.50 -38.94 14.01
C GLU A 4 0.89 -37.51 13.61
N MET A 5 0.52 -37.13 12.39
CA MET A 5 0.68 -35.80 11.86
C MET A 5 -0.68 -35.16 11.64
N PHE A 6 -0.86 -33.98 12.19
CA PHE A 6 -2.05 -33.15 12.03
C PHE A 6 -1.66 -31.87 11.28
N PHE A 7 -2.34 -31.58 10.19
CA PHE A 7 -2.13 -30.39 9.36
C PHE A 7 -3.40 -29.55 9.29
N TYR A 8 -3.26 -28.26 9.46
CA TYR A 8 -4.36 -27.31 9.45
C TYR A 8 -4.06 -26.14 8.52
N ASP A 9 -4.98 -25.85 7.60
CA ASP A 9 -5.03 -24.62 6.81
C ASP A 9 -6.06 -23.68 7.46
N LEU A 10 -5.60 -22.54 7.98
CA LEU A 10 -6.42 -21.52 8.63
C LEU A 10 -7.04 -20.53 7.61
N GLY A 11 -6.92 -20.83 6.32
CA GLY A 11 -7.51 -20.09 5.20
C GLY A 11 -6.69 -18.89 4.72
N LYS A 12 -6.35 -17.96 5.61
CA LYS A 12 -5.53 -16.79 5.28
C LYS A 12 -4.38 -16.64 6.27
N ALA A 13 -3.24 -16.13 5.84
CA ALA A 13 -2.17 -15.73 6.73
C ALA A 13 -2.63 -14.53 7.57
N ALA A 14 -2.27 -14.52 8.85
CA ALA A 14 -2.47 -13.38 9.74
C ALA A 14 -1.39 -13.34 10.80
N PHE A 15 -1.04 -12.16 11.26
CA PHE A 15 -0.20 -12.00 12.44
C PHE A 15 -0.97 -12.44 13.69
N GLY A 16 -0.34 -13.26 14.51
CA GLY A 16 -1.00 -13.79 15.71
C GLY A 16 -0.14 -14.73 16.53
N THR A 17 -0.75 -15.29 17.57
CA THR A 17 -0.19 -16.35 18.42
C THR A 17 -0.95 -17.65 18.23
N LEU A 18 -0.37 -18.79 18.60
CA LEU A 18 -1.02 -20.10 18.51
C LEU A 18 -1.16 -20.71 19.90
N ASP A 19 -2.39 -21.05 20.27
CA ASP A 19 -2.73 -21.89 21.42
C ASP A 19 -3.23 -23.26 20.94
N MET A 20 -2.89 -24.33 21.67
CA MET A 20 -3.21 -25.71 21.34
C MET A 20 -3.72 -26.44 22.57
N VAL A 21 -4.73 -27.28 22.41
CA VAL A 21 -5.15 -28.24 23.45
C VAL A 21 -4.81 -29.62 22.92
N LEU A 22 -3.90 -30.32 23.63
CA LEU A 22 -3.44 -31.65 23.27
C LEU A 22 -3.82 -32.65 24.37
N GLU A 23 -4.19 -33.87 23.96
CA GLU A 23 -4.38 -35.01 24.84
C GLU A 23 -3.24 -36.00 24.60
N CYS A 24 -2.52 -36.37 25.68
CA CYS A 24 -1.38 -37.26 25.64
C CYS A 24 -1.53 -38.35 26.69
N ASP A 25 -1.08 -39.59 26.39
CA ASP A 25 -1.15 -40.74 27.32
C ASP A 25 0.06 -40.77 28.29
N ALA A 26 1.19 -40.21 27.86
CA ALA A 26 2.46 -40.25 28.60
C ALA A 26 3.23 -38.94 28.38
N PRO A 27 4.20 -38.64 29.27
CA PRO A 27 5.14 -37.55 29.01
C PRO A 27 5.92 -37.80 27.71
N GLY A 28 6.19 -36.75 26.96
CA GLY A 28 6.91 -36.86 25.68
C GLY A 28 7.20 -35.50 25.04
N ILE A 29 7.56 -35.54 23.77
CA ILE A 29 7.80 -34.35 22.94
C ILE A 29 6.86 -34.40 21.75
N VAL A 30 6.22 -33.28 21.47
CA VAL A 30 5.42 -33.00 20.26
C VAL A 30 6.10 -31.90 19.50
N GLU A 31 6.32 -32.08 18.20
CA GLU A 31 6.77 -31.02 17.32
C GLU A 31 5.56 -30.22 16.80
N ALA A 32 5.62 -28.90 16.93
CA ALA A 32 4.67 -27.99 16.30
C ALA A 32 5.39 -27.07 15.32
N ALA A 33 4.79 -26.83 14.16
CA ALA A 33 5.30 -25.89 13.16
C ALA A 33 4.20 -24.95 12.70
N ILE A 34 4.56 -23.69 12.47
CA ILE A 34 3.68 -22.66 11.87
C ILE A 34 4.38 -22.04 10.69
N GLY A 35 3.66 -21.68 9.63
CA GLY A 35 4.26 -21.05 8.45
C GLY A 35 3.25 -20.40 7.50
N GLU A 36 3.78 -19.57 6.61
CA GLU A 36 3.00 -18.93 5.54
C GLU A 36 2.78 -19.84 4.33
N CYS A 37 3.68 -20.78 4.10
CA CYS A 37 3.68 -21.67 2.94
C CYS A 37 3.48 -23.15 3.33
N CYS A 38 2.90 -23.91 2.42
CA CYS A 38 2.79 -25.37 2.54
C CYS A 38 3.27 -26.08 1.27
N VAL A 39 3.77 -27.27 1.44
CA VAL A 39 4.17 -28.17 0.37
C VAL A 39 3.74 -29.60 0.71
N ASN A 40 3.08 -30.28 -0.24
CA ASN A 40 2.63 -31.67 -0.08
C ASN A 40 1.81 -31.93 1.21
N GLY A 41 0.94 -30.98 1.58
CA GLY A 41 0.10 -31.09 2.78
C GLY A 41 0.84 -30.95 4.10
N ARG A 42 1.99 -30.30 4.11
CA ARG A 42 2.80 -29.98 5.29
C ARG A 42 3.22 -28.51 5.28
N VAL A 43 3.53 -27.97 6.45
CA VAL A 43 4.20 -26.68 6.53
C VAL A 43 5.54 -26.75 5.81
N ASP A 44 5.78 -25.85 4.86
CA ASP A 44 7.03 -25.83 4.11
C ASP A 44 8.20 -25.48 5.06
N ARG A 45 9.17 -26.39 5.14
CA ARG A 45 10.34 -26.27 6.02
C ARG A 45 11.45 -25.39 5.43
N ALA A 46 11.35 -25.04 4.14
CA ALA A 46 12.32 -24.23 3.41
C ALA A 46 11.61 -23.32 2.38
N PRO A 47 10.69 -22.45 2.82
CA PRO A 47 9.85 -21.65 1.89
C PRO A 47 10.66 -20.65 1.08
N GLY A 48 11.93 -20.43 1.42
CA GLY A 48 12.83 -19.45 0.80
C GLY A 48 12.46 -18.00 1.12
N GLY A 49 13.31 -17.06 0.73
CA GLY A 49 13.12 -15.64 1.00
C GLY A 49 12.97 -15.35 2.49
N TYR A 50 12.03 -14.46 2.80
CA TYR A 50 11.65 -14.13 4.18
C TYR A 50 10.24 -14.62 4.54
N ARG A 51 9.72 -15.63 3.84
CA ARG A 51 8.48 -16.26 4.23
C ARG A 51 8.62 -16.92 5.58
N TYR A 52 7.67 -16.63 6.46
CA TYR A 52 7.78 -17.03 7.86
C TYR A 52 7.63 -18.55 8.02
N ILE A 53 8.50 -19.11 8.84
CA ILE A 53 8.46 -20.49 9.34
C ILE A 53 9.03 -20.52 10.76
N SER A 54 8.38 -21.22 11.66
CA SER A 54 8.91 -21.53 12.99
C SER A 54 8.52 -22.93 13.38
N ILE A 55 9.45 -23.65 14.00
CA ILE A 55 9.29 -25.03 14.46
C ILE A 55 9.72 -25.10 15.90
N GLN A 56 8.92 -25.78 16.72
CA GLN A 56 9.22 -25.97 18.14
C GLN A 56 8.98 -27.40 18.58
N GLN A 57 9.81 -27.84 19.52
CA GLN A 57 9.58 -29.04 20.31
C GLN A 57 8.93 -28.64 21.63
N ILE A 58 7.76 -29.22 21.92
CA ILE A 58 6.94 -28.92 23.09
C ILE A 58 6.91 -30.16 23.98
N GLU A 59 7.38 -29.99 25.21
CA GLU A 59 7.26 -31.01 26.23
C GLU A 59 5.80 -31.14 26.65
N VAL A 60 5.27 -32.36 26.56
CA VAL A 60 3.88 -32.66 26.89
C VAL A 60 3.79 -33.59 28.09
N VAL A 61 2.70 -33.45 28.84
CA VAL A 61 2.41 -34.28 30.01
C VAL A 61 1.07 -35.03 29.80
N PRO A 62 0.82 -36.14 30.54
CA PRO A 62 -0.40 -36.91 30.40
C PRO A 62 -1.68 -36.12 30.66
N GLY A 63 -2.75 -36.49 29.94
CA GLY A 63 -4.07 -35.88 30.01
C GLY A 63 -4.28 -34.81 28.97
N VAL A 64 -5.40 -34.08 29.09
CA VAL A 64 -5.78 -32.96 28.24
C VAL A 64 -5.20 -31.69 28.82
N LYS A 65 -4.33 -31.03 28.08
CA LYS A 65 -3.63 -29.81 28.54
C LYS A 65 -3.57 -28.75 27.44
N GLU A 66 -3.52 -27.50 27.89
CA GLU A 66 -3.27 -26.35 27.02
C GLU A 66 -1.77 -26.13 26.87
N TYR A 67 -1.34 -25.89 25.63
CA TYR A 67 0.03 -25.54 25.25
C TYR A 67 0.01 -24.29 24.38
N ARG A 68 1.07 -23.52 24.50
CA ARG A 68 1.25 -22.32 23.70
C ARG A 68 2.50 -22.44 22.84
N PHE A 69 2.37 -22.11 21.57
CA PHE A 69 3.52 -21.93 20.71
C PHE A 69 4.29 -20.69 21.15
N PHE A 70 5.54 -20.84 21.50
CA PHE A 70 6.38 -19.73 21.96
C PHE A 70 7.00 -18.99 20.78
N LEU A 71 6.80 -17.69 20.72
CA LEU A 71 7.43 -16.80 19.74
C LEU A 71 8.47 -15.95 20.48
N PRO A 72 9.77 -16.08 20.16
CA PRO A 72 10.80 -15.27 20.80
C PRO A 72 10.63 -13.80 20.37
N ILE A 73 10.75 -12.88 21.33
CA ILE A 73 10.70 -11.44 21.05
C ILE A 73 11.82 -11.08 20.08
N ARG A 74 11.46 -10.42 18.99
CA ARG A 74 12.40 -9.96 17.98
C ARG A 74 12.92 -8.57 18.33
N PRO A 75 14.24 -8.35 18.27
CA PRO A 75 14.78 -7.00 18.37
C PRO A 75 14.38 -6.19 17.11
N PRO A 76 14.32 -4.85 17.20
CA PRO A 76 14.07 -4.01 16.04
C PRO A 76 15.19 -4.22 15.01
N TRP A 77 14.80 -4.20 13.73
CA TRP A 77 15.74 -4.35 12.61
C TRP A 77 16.84 -3.26 12.64
N ARG A 78 16.47 -2.06 13.01
CA ARG A 78 17.41 -0.92 13.19
C ARG A 78 17.04 -0.10 14.42
N LYS A 79 17.95 0.78 14.86
CA LYS A 79 17.67 1.71 15.95
C LYS A 79 16.44 2.57 15.63
N GLY A 80 15.49 2.55 16.54
CA GLY A 80 14.20 3.23 16.38
C GLY A 80 13.13 2.42 15.65
N GLY A 81 13.43 1.19 15.21
CA GLY A 81 12.43 0.27 14.63
C GLY A 81 11.38 -0.18 15.67
N LEU A 82 10.25 -0.65 15.18
CA LEU A 82 9.14 -1.10 16.03
C LEU A 82 9.40 -2.52 16.54
N THR A 83 9.16 -2.72 17.83
CA THR A 83 9.28 -4.04 18.47
C THR A 83 7.96 -4.57 18.97
N THR A 84 6.98 -3.70 19.12
CA THR A 84 5.77 -4.02 19.89
C THR A 84 4.58 -4.12 18.96
N PRO A 85 3.99 -5.31 18.79
CA PRO A 85 2.66 -5.43 18.18
C PRO A 85 1.61 -4.79 19.07
N LEU A 86 0.34 -4.76 18.61
CA LEU A 86 -0.80 -4.23 19.38
C LEU A 86 -1.10 -5.00 20.70
N VAL A 87 -0.36 -6.09 20.96
CA VAL A 87 -0.51 -6.95 22.15
C VAL A 87 0.84 -7.15 22.84
N ASP A 88 0.82 -7.42 24.15
CA ASP A 88 2.02 -7.67 24.97
C ASP A 88 2.68 -9.05 24.72
N ARG A 89 2.67 -9.51 23.49
CA ARG A 89 3.22 -10.80 23.05
C ARG A 89 3.84 -10.66 21.69
N GLU A 90 4.87 -11.46 21.43
CA GLU A 90 5.38 -11.60 20.07
C GLU A 90 4.34 -12.30 19.19
N ILE A 91 4.24 -11.85 17.95
CA ILE A 91 3.32 -12.37 16.93
C ILE A 91 4.09 -12.70 15.65
N ALA A 92 3.54 -13.59 14.86
CA ALA A 92 4.11 -13.97 13.57
C ALA A 92 3.02 -14.13 12.52
N PRO A 93 3.32 -13.88 11.23
CA PRO A 93 2.38 -14.17 10.14
C PRO A 93 2.41 -15.66 9.85
N PHE A 94 1.27 -16.34 9.92
CA PHE A 94 1.15 -17.74 9.48
C PHE A 94 -0.27 -18.06 9.03
N ARG A 95 -0.34 -19.03 8.12
CA ARG A 95 -1.58 -19.61 7.61
C ARG A 95 -1.70 -21.08 8.01
N TYR A 96 -0.58 -21.79 8.04
CA TYR A 96 -0.54 -23.23 8.22
C TYR A 96 0.01 -23.59 9.58
N VAL A 97 -0.56 -24.66 10.16
CA VAL A 97 -0.12 -25.24 11.42
C VAL A 97 0.07 -26.74 11.19
N GLU A 98 1.16 -27.27 11.68
CA GLU A 98 1.44 -28.71 11.69
C GLU A 98 1.83 -29.14 13.10
N ILE A 99 1.24 -30.26 13.57
CA ILE A 99 1.56 -30.88 14.85
C ILE A 99 1.92 -32.34 14.58
N PHE A 100 3.07 -32.78 15.06
CA PHE A 100 3.57 -34.14 14.89
C PHE A 100 4.00 -34.74 16.22
N GLY A 101 3.50 -35.93 16.55
CA GLY A 101 3.90 -36.64 17.76
C GLY A 101 2.84 -37.62 18.27
N LYS A 102 3.11 -38.15 19.49
CA LYS A 102 2.19 -39.08 20.19
C LYS A 102 1.15 -38.27 20.98
N CYS A 103 0.25 -37.61 20.29
CA CYS A 103 -0.83 -36.82 20.89
C CYS A 103 -2.10 -36.94 20.06
N LYS A 104 -3.21 -36.50 20.63
CA LYS A 104 -4.43 -36.18 19.91
C LYS A 104 -4.63 -34.66 20.01
N VAL A 105 -4.86 -34.00 18.89
CA VAL A 105 -5.18 -32.59 18.88
C VAL A 105 -6.65 -32.40 19.19
N VAL A 106 -6.96 -31.82 20.33
CA VAL A 106 -8.34 -31.50 20.76
C VAL A 106 -8.80 -30.22 20.12
N SER A 107 -7.97 -29.18 20.12
CA SER A 107 -8.22 -27.93 19.41
C SER A 107 -6.92 -27.17 19.14
N ILE A 108 -6.98 -26.34 18.10
CA ILE A 108 -5.98 -25.27 17.84
C ILE A 108 -6.71 -23.95 17.70
N ARG A 109 -6.08 -22.87 18.10
CA ARG A 109 -6.60 -21.52 17.94
C ARG A 109 -5.48 -20.54 17.63
N ARG A 110 -5.53 -19.95 16.44
CA ARG A 110 -4.77 -18.73 16.13
C ARG A 110 -5.50 -17.53 16.75
N ASN A 111 -4.82 -16.79 17.62
CA ASN A 111 -5.31 -15.51 18.11
C ASN A 111 -4.81 -14.43 17.18
N GLU A 112 -5.62 -14.07 16.21
CA GLU A 112 -5.30 -13.09 15.19
C GLU A 112 -5.29 -11.68 15.78
N ILE A 113 -4.34 -10.86 15.33
CA ILE A 113 -4.21 -9.48 15.78
C ILE A 113 -4.56 -8.55 14.62
N PHE A 114 -5.68 -7.87 14.74
CA PHE A 114 -6.12 -6.83 13.82
C PHE A 114 -6.40 -5.54 14.60
N PRO A 115 -6.28 -4.37 13.95
CA PRO A 115 -6.73 -3.12 14.55
C PRO A 115 -8.21 -3.17 14.91
N ALA A 116 -8.54 -2.75 16.14
CA ALA A 116 -9.92 -2.79 16.64
C ALA A 116 -10.88 -1.89 15.84
N GLU A 117 -10.32 -0.85 15.22
CA GLU A 117 -11.05 0.16 14.44
C GLU A 117 -11.38 -0.30 13.01
N PHE A 118 -10.77 -1.42 12.55
CA PHE A 118 -11.00 -1.93 11.20
C PHE A 118 -12.18 -2.91 11.16
N HIS A 119 -13.32 -2.44 10.68
CA HIS A 119 -14.53 -3.25 10.53
C HIS A 119 -14.71 -3.64 9.06
N ASP A 120 -14.82 -4.96 8.79
CA ASP A 120 -14.90 -5.47 7.41
C ASP A 120 -16.16 -4.98 6.66
N GLU A 121 -17.23 -4.70 7.38
CA GLU A 121 -18.51 -4.19 6.85
C GLU A 121 -18.50 -2.70 6.47
N ASP A 122 -17.48 -1.94 6.90
CA ASP A 122 -17.40 -0.49 6.61
C ASP A 122 -17.08 -0.19 5.15
N SER A 123 -16.48 -1.13 4.46
CA SER A 123 -16.15 -0.97 3.04
C SER A 123 -16.50 -2.20 2.22
N ASN A 124 -17.00 -1.95 1.02
CA ASN A 124 -17.35 -3.02 0.08
C ASN A 124 -17.21 -2.55 -1.37
N PHE A 125 -16.82 -3.46 -2.24
CA PHE A 125 -16.87 -3.29 -3.69
C PHE A 125 -17.23 -4.62 -4.33
N VAL A 126 -18.33 -4.65 -5.07
CA VAL A 126 -18.78 -5.83 -5.82
C VAL A 126 -19.15 -5.39 -7.21
N SER A 127 -18.64 -6.05 -8.22
CA SER A 127 -18.88 -5.75 -9.64
C SER A 127 -19.17 -7.00 -10.45
N GLY A 128 -19.62 -6.83 -11.69
CA GLY A 128 -19.70 -7.92 -12.66
C GLY A 128 -18.34 -8.49 -13.11
N ASN A 129 -17.22 -7.88 -12.68
CA ASN A 129 -15.86 -8.34 -12.98
C ASN A 129 -15.26 -9.08 -11.79
N GLU A 130 -15.26 -10.41 -11.83
CA GLU A 130 -14.73 -11.25 -10.74
C GLU A 130 -13.26 -11.00 -10.41
N LYS A 131 -12.42 -10.58 -11.38
CA LYS A 131 -11.02 -10.27 -11.14
C LYS A 131 -10.89 -9.04 -10.24
N LEU A 132 -11.66 -8.00 -10.50
CA LEU A 132 -11.69 -6.81 -9.62
C LEU A 132 -12.18 -7.16 -8.22
N ASN A 133 -13.21 -8.01 -8.09
CA ASN A 133 -13.72 -8.44 -6.80
C ASN A 133 -12.64 -9.19 -6.00
N LYS A 134 -11.92 -10.12 -6.65
CA LYS A 134 -10.78 -10.84 -6.03
C LYS A 134 -9.68 -9.88 -5.60
N LEU A 135 -9.32 -8.91 -6.43
CA LEU A 135 -8.30 -7.90 -6.12
C LEU A 135 -8.69 -7.02 -4.94
N TRP A 136 -9.95 -6.57 -4.91
CA TRP A 136 -10.47 -5.80 -3.78
C TRP A 136 -10.33 -6.56 -2.47
N GLU A 137 -10.86 -7.79 -2.40
CA GLU A 137 -10.82 -8.61 -1.18
C GLU A 137 -9.38 -8.95 -0.75
N PHE A 138 -8.50 -9.28 -1.70
CA PHE A 138 -7.11 -9.59 -1.45
C PHE A 138 -6.34 -8.38 -0.88
N CYS A 139 -6.49 -7.22 -1.50
CA CYS A 139 -5.77 -6.02 -1.10
C CYS A 139 -6.36 -5.39 0.17
N LYS A 140 -7.68 -5.38 0.35
CA LYS A 140 -8.34 -4.96 1.58
C LYS A 140 -7.87 -5.79 2.77
N TYR A 141 -7.83 -7.13 2.60
CA TYR A 141 -7.32 -8.01 3.65
C TYR A 141 -5.85 -7.74 3.96
N SER A 142 -5.04 -7.43 2.94
CA SER A 142 -3.62 -7.11 3.12
C SER A 142 -3.43 -5.87 3.98
N ILE A 143 -4.16 -4.80 3.72
CA ILE A 143 -4.14 -3.56 4.52
C ILE A 143 -4.52 -3.86 5.99
N LYS A 144 -5.57 -4.65 6.22
CA LYS A 144 -6.01 -5.05 7.56
C LYS A 144 -4.94 -5.85 8.30
N ALA A 145 -4.43 -6.90 7.66
CA ALA A 145 -3.56 -7.88 8.28
C ALA A 145 -2.18 -7.31 8.65
N THR A 146 -1.62 -6.41 7.84
CA THR A 146 -0.28 -5.83 8.09
C THR A 146 -0.30 -4.67 9.08
N ALA A 147 -1.47 -4.15 9.44
CA ALA A 147 -1.60 -3.10 10.45
C ALA A 147 -1.57 -3.61 11.91
N ALA A 148 -1.21 -4.88 12.13
CA ALA A 148 -1.13 -5.54 13.44
C ALA A 148 -0.15 -4.89 14.44
N PHE A 149 0.70 -4.00 13.98
CA PHE A 149 1.68 -3.26 14.81
C PHE A 149 1.19 -1.87 15.23
N GLY A 150 -0.03 -1.44 14.81
CA GLY A 150 -0.55 -0.09 15.05
C GLY A 150 0.18 1.01 14.27
N TYR A 151 0.96 0.62 13.27
CA TYR A 151 1.69 1.43 12.31
C TYR A 151 1.65 0.74 10.94
N PHE A 152 1.86 1.49 9.87
CA PHE A 152 2.14 0.91 8.56
C PHE A 152 3.62 0.52 8.49
N VAL A 153 3.87 -0.77 8.41
CA VAL A 153 5.22 -1.36 8.32
C VAL A 153 5.39 -2.08 6.99
N ASP A 154 6.65 -2.32 6.62
CA ASP A 154 7.02 -3.01 5.39
C ASP A 154 6.72 -4.51 5.39
N GLY A 155 6.43 -5.12 6.53
CA GLY A 155 6.13 -6.54 6.70
C GLY A 155 6.93 -7.19 7.82
N GLU A 156 6.90 -8.52 7.87
CA GLU A 156 7.52 -9.30 8.95
C GLU A 156 9.04 -9.18 8.99
N ARG A 157 9.67 -9.05 7.82
CA ARG A 157 11.14 -9.09 7.71
C ARG A 157 11.81 -8.00 8.55
N GLU A 158 11.40 -6.76 8.41
CA GLU A 158 12.01 -5.60 9.06
C GLU A 158 11.12 -4.97 10.12
N ARG A 159 9.78 -5.04 9.96
CA ARG A 159 8.77 -4.38 10.80
C ARG A 159 9.05 -2.88 10.93
N GLN A 160 9.47 -2.27 9.84
CA GLN A 160 9.92 -0.89 9.81
C GLN A 160 8.93 -0.04 9.01
N PRO A 161 8.45 1.09 9.54
CA PRO A 161 7.78 2.09 8.72
C PRO A 161 8.73 2.69 7.70
N TYR A 162 8.27 2.73 6.45
CA TYR A 162 8.90 3.43 5.33
C TYR A 162 7.86 4.33 4.68
N GLU A 163 8.26 5.51 4.19
CA GLU A 163 7.33 6.49 3.62
C GLU A 163 6.66 5.96 2.35
N GLY A 164 7.40 5.20 1.51
CA GLY A 164 6.86 4.59 0.31
C GLY A 164 5.75 3.58 0.60
N ASP A 165 5.98 2.71 1.59
CA ASP A 165 5.00 1.75 2.10
C ASP A 165 3.81 2.46 2.72
N ALA A 166 4.09 3.40 3.61
CA ALA A 166 3.07 4.13 4.34
C ALA A 166 2.14 4.93 3.41
N TYR A 167 2.65 5.44 2.29
CA TYR A 167 1.84 6.15 1.30
C TYR A 167 0.72 5.28 0.72
N ILE A 168 1.07 4.09 0.23
CA ILE A 168 0.10 3.16 -0.36
C ILE A 168 -0.84 2.60 0.71
N ASN A 169 -0.28 2.22 1.87
CA ASN A 169 -1.03 1.69 3.00
C ASN A 169 -2.05 2.70 3.52
N GLN A 170 -1.67 3.98 3.64
CA GLN A 170 -2.56 5.06 4.05
C GLN A 170 -3.73 5.25 3.07
N LEU A 171 -3.46 5.29 1.76
CA LEU A 171 -4.50 5.43 0.75
C LEU A 171 -5.47 4.24 0.78
N GLY A 172 -4.95 3.01 0.90
CA GLY A 172 -5.76 1.79 1.04
C GLY A 172 -6.56 1.79 2.35
N TRP A 173 -5.94 2.21 3.45
CA TRP A 173 -6.59 2.32 4.75
C TRP A 173 -7.81 3.24 4.71
N PHE A 174 -7.67 4.46 4.19
CA PHE A 174 -8.77 5.40 4.08
C PHE A 174 -9.91 4.94 3.18
N CYS A 175 -9.67 4.00 2.28
CA CYS A 175 -10.72 3.38 1.49
C CYS A 175 -11.47 2.27 2.25
N CYS A 176 -10.93 1.80 3.37
CA CYS A 176 -11.47 0.68 4.14
C CYS A 176 -11.88 1.04 5.58
N CYS A 177 -11.25 2.06 6.17
CA CYS A 177 -11.40 2.45 7.56
C CYS A 177 -11.38 3.97 7.69
N ALA A 178 -12.36 4.54 8.39
CA ALA A 178 -12.45 5.99 8.62
C ALA A 178 -11.55 6.48 9.75
N ASP A 179 -10.95 5.58 10.54
CA ASP A 179 -10.07 5.95 11.64
C ASP A 179 -8.74 6.51 11.14
N GLY A 180 -8.31 7.62 11.70
CA GLY A 180 -7.07 8.30 11.32
C GLY A 180 -5.87 8.04 12.24
N GLU A 181 -5.99 7.19 13.27
CA GLU A 181 -4.98 7.06 14.31
C GLU A 181 -3.70 6.36 13.81
N ILE A 182 -3.83 5.23 13.10
CA ILE A 182 -2.66 4.52 12.53
C ILE A 182 -1.95 5.40 11.48
N PRO A 183 -2.64 6.03 10.51
CA PRO A 183 -2.01 7.01 9.62
C PRO A 183 -1.30 8.14 10.38
N ARG A 184 -1.95 8.73 11.39
CA ARG A 184 -1.39 9.82 12.19
C ARG A 184 -0.10 9.42 12.91
N LYS A 185 -0.12 8.25 13.58
CA LYS A 185 1.05 7.70 14.25
C LYS A 185 2.19 7.42 13.28
N THR A 186 1.87 6.83 12.12
CA THR A 186 2.88 6.50 11.11
C THR A 186 3.53 7.74 10.53
N ILE A 187 2.73 8.77 10.18
CA ILE A 187 3.27 10.07 9.71
C ILE A 187 4.17 10.67 10.79
N GLY A 188 3.70 10.76 12.05
CA GLY A 188 4.51 11.30 13.16
C GLY A 188 5.84 10.56 13.32
N TYR A 189 5.82 9.23 13.31
CA TYR A 189 7.02 8.40 13.38
C TYR A 189 8.01 8.71 12.23
N LEU A 190 7.53 8.80 10.99
CA LEU A 190 8.37 9.04 9.80
C LEU A 190 8.90 10.49 9.75
N LEU A 191 8.19 11.44 10.32
CA LEU A 191 8.70 12.80 10.49
C LEU A 191 9.87 12.85 11.47
N ASP A 192 9.81 12.06 12.56
CA ASP A 192 10.88 11.98 13.56
C ASP A 192 12.04 11.07 13.10
N THR A 193 11.74 10.05 12.31
CA THR A 193 12.68 9.01 11.88
C THR A 193 12.60 8.77 10.37
N PRO A 194 13.07 9.75 9.54
CA PRO A 194 12.99 9.64 8.09
C PRO A 194 13.89 8.54 7.55
N THR A 195 13.44 7.90 6.46
CA THR A 195 14.25 6.89 5.81
C THR A 195 15.18 7.50 4.75
N TRP A 196 16.01 6.67 4.12
CA TRP A 196 17.11 7.12 3.28
C TRP A 196 16.75 7.49 1.82
N PRO A 197 15.65 7.01 1.21
CA PRO A 197 15.33 7.37 -0.17
C PRO A 197 14.89 8.84 -0.30
N THR A 198 15.42 9.51 -1.33
CA THR A 198 15.07 10.90 -1.63
C THR A 198 13.58 11.07 -1.87
N GLU A 199 13.04 10.27 -2.76
CA GLU A 199 11.62 10.32 -3.18
C GLU A 199 10.66 10.11 -2.01
N TRP A 200 11.03 9.22 -1.10
CA TRP A 200 10.19 8.87 0.03
C TRP A 200 10.10 10.00 1.07
N GLN A 201 11.21 10.69 1.34
CA GLN A 201 11.14 11.90 2.18
C GLN A 201 10.24 12.98 1.57
N LEU A 202 10.25 13.11 0.24
CA LEU A 202 9.41 14.05 -0.50
C LEU A 202 7.92 13.62 -0.55
N LEU A 203 7.59 12.38 -0.24
CA LEU A 203 6.20 11.95 -0.09
C LEU A 203 5.53 12.52 1.17
N MET A 204 6.29 12.90 2.21
CA MET A 204 5.71 13.31 3.48
C MET A 204 4.72 14.48 3.38
N PRO A 205 4.99 15.58 2.64
CA PRO A 205 3.98 16.62 2.42
C PRO A 205 2.73 16.14 1.68
N VAL A 206 2.88 15.20 0.72
CA VAL A 206 1.77 14.62 -0.03
C VAL A 206 0.91 13.77 0.91
N MET A 207 1.53 12.90 1.71
CA MET A 207 0.85 12.08 2.72
C MET A 207 0.10 12.92 3.75
N ALA A 208 0.70 14.02 4.23
CA ALA A 208 0.07 14.92 5.18
C ALA A 208 -1.15 15.65 4.55
N TYR A 209 -1.09 15.98 3.26
CA TYR A 209 -2.21 16.57 2.55
C TYR A 209 -3.34 15.54 2.35
N ASP A 210 -3.04 14.32 1.93
CA ASP A 210 -4.03 13.25 1.83
C ASP A 210 -4.65 12.95 3.20
N TYR A 211 -3.85 12.88 4.27
CA TYR A 211 -4.34 12.73 5.63
C TYR A 211 -5.36 13.81 5.99
N LEU A 212 -5.06 15.09 5.69
CA LEU A 212 -5.99 16.19 5.92
C LEU A 212 -7.29 16.03 5.12
N LEU A 213 -7.18 15.64 3.85
CA LEU A 213 -8.34 15.47 2.98
C LEU A 213 -9.30 14.38 3.50
N TYR A 214 -8.75 13.26 3.96
CA TYR A 214 -9.57 12.14 4.44
C TYR A 214 -10.07 12.33 5.87
N THR A 215 -9.26 12.89 6.78
CA THR A 215 -9.60 12.98 8.21
C THR A 215 -10.14 14.33 8.66
N GLY A 216 -9.74 15.43 8.01
CA GLY A 216 -10.02 16.79 8.47
C GLY A 216 -9.19 17.24 9.68
N ASP A 217 -8.24 16.43 10.16
CA ASP A 217 -7.42 16.72 11.34
C ASP A 217 -6.36 17.81 11.06
N ARG A 218 -6.83 19.02 11.05
CA ARG A 218 -5.98 20.22 10.84
C ARG A 218 -4.96 20.40 11.98
N LYS A 219 -5.32 20.01 13.21
CA LYS A 219 -4.46 20.19 14.38
C LYS A 219 -3.16 19.39 14.25
N SER A 220 -3.25 18.11 13.89
CA SER A 220 -2.06 17.29 13.67
C SER A 220 -1.22 17.85 12.53
N VAL A 221 -1.85 18.19 11.40
CA VAL A 221 -1.16 18.73 10.23
C VAL A 221 -0.43 20.02 10.57
N ASP A 222 -1.04 20.95 11.31
CA ASP A 222 -0.39 22.19 11.70
C ASP A 222 0.85 21.96 12.56
N SER A 223 0.84 20.93 13.41
CA SER A 223 2.01 20.56 14.22
C SER A 223 3.17 19.99 13.40
N TRP A 224 2.91 19.48 12.20
CA TRP A 224 3.91 18.87 11.32
C TRP A 224 4.56 19.85 10.33
N LEU A 225 3.95 21.03 10.09
CA LEU A 225 4.33 21.93 9.00
C LEU A 225 5.82 22.28 8.99
N GLY A 226 6.42 22.51 10.17
CA GLY A 226 7.85 22.86 10.26
C GLY A 226 8.76 21.73 9.75
N VAL A 227 8.49 20.49 10.17
CA VAL A 227 9.26 19.33 9.75
C VAL A 227 8.97 18.99 8.27
N LEU A 228 7.73 19.16 7.81
CA LEU A 228 7.37 18.95 6.41
C LEU A 228 8.13 19.93 5.47
N GLU A 229 8.40 21.15 5.92
CA GLU A 229 9.22 22.08 5.15
C GLU A 229 10.67 21.60 4.98
N GLU A 230 11.25 20.98 6.01
CA GLU A 230 12.58 20.35 5.93
C GLU A 230 12.63 19.19 4.93
N ARG A 231 11.50 18.48 4.74
CA ARG A 231 11.37 17.39 3.77
C ARG A 231 11.32 17.83 2.31
N LEU A 232 11.24 19.14 2.04
CA LEU A 232 11.37 19.68 0.67
C LEU A 232 12.80 19.61 0.14
N LEU A 233 13.77 19.29 1.00
CA LEU A 233 15.19 19.14 0.65
C LEU A 233 15.82 20.38 -0.01
N ASP A 234 15.38 21.58 0.39
CA ASP A 234 15.84 22.86 -0.21
C ASP A 234 17.37 23.03 -0.18
N LYS A 235 18.05 22.45 0.81
CA LYS A 235 19.53 22.44 0.92
C LYS A 235 20.25 21.73 -0.24
N TRP A 236 19.53 20.87 -0.96
CA TRP A 236 20.05 20.09 -2.10
C TRP A 236 19.64 20.69 -3.45
N THR A 237 19.01 21.88 -3.44
CA THR A 237 18.55 22.56 -4.65
C THR A 237 19.63 23.43 -5.24
N GLY A 238 19.93 23.22 -6.52
CA GLY A 238 20.86 24.04 -7.29
C GLY A 238 20.29 25.43 -7.64
N GLN A 239 21.16 26.31 -8.15
CA GLN A 239 20.74 27.64 -8.64
C GLN A 239 19.76 27.54 -9.82
N ASP A 240 19.83 26.47 -10.59
CA ASP A 240 18.92 26.10 -11.67
C ASP A 240 17.57 25.54 -11.21
N LYS A 241 17.35 25.45 -9.90
CA LYS A 241 16.14 24.98 -9.21
C LYS A 241 15.96 23.45 -9.20
N LEU A 242 16.83 22.69 -9.82
CA LEU A 242 16.80 21.23 -9.77
C LEU A 242 17.35 20.71 -8.45
N LEU A 243 16.90 19.52 -8.07
CA LEU A 243 17.35 18.80 -6.88
C LEU A 243 18.57 17.95 -7.22
N TYR A 244 19.66 18.16 -6.50
CA TYR A 244 20.92 17.41 -6.63
C TYR A 244 21.16 16.60 -5.37
N THR A 245 20.57 15.44 -5.31
CA THR A 245 20.74 14.52 -4.19
C THR A 245 22.00 13.69 -4.39
N ASP A 246 22.85 13.70 -3.38
CA ASP A 246 24.09 12.93 -3.40
C ASP A 246 23.76 11.43 -3.30
N THR A 247 24.65 10.63 -3.83
CA THR A 247 24.62 9.16 -3.73
C THR A 247 24.78 8.63 -2.29
N ARG A 248 25.01 9.49 -1.31
CA ARG A 248 25.24 9.12 0.10
C ARG A 248 23.97 9.03 0.93
N ASN A 249 23.27 10.17 1.16
CA ASN A 249 22.04 10.21 1.97
C ASN A 249 21.42 11.62 1.98
N PRO A 250 20.20 11.90 1.49
CA PRO A 250 19.31 10.91 0.86
C PRO A 250 19.82 10.43 -0.49
N LYS A 251 19.37 9.26 -0.91
CA LYS A 251 19.78 8.61 -2.16
C LYS A 251 18.57 8.37 -3.06
N ASP A 252 18.73 8.70 -4.34
CA ASP A 252 17.69 8.46 -5.34
C ASP A 252 17.52 6.97 -5.60
N ILE A 253 16.29 6.48 -5.59
CA ILE A 253 16.00 5.08 -5.84
C ILE A 253 15.13 4.85 -7.08
N VAL A 254 14.30 5.82 -7.45
CA VAL A 254 13.32 5.74 -8.54
C VAL A 254 12.26 4.67 -8.29
N ASP A 255 12.68 3.41 -8.10
CA ASP A 255 11.84 2.26 -7.80
C ASP A 255 12.66 1.16 -7.09
N TRP A 256 11.99 0.17 -6.49
CA TRP A 256 12.62 -0.87 -5.71
C TRP A 256 12.00 -2.26 -5.96
N PRO A 257 12.83 -3.31 -6.13
CA PRO A 257 14.29 -3.34 -6.18
C PRO A 257 14.87 -2.73 -7.46
N ALA A 258 16.19 -2.69 -7.58
CA ALA A 258 16.88 -2.05 -8.70
C ALA A 258 16.49 -2.61 -10.09
N GLY A 259 16.16 -3.91 -10.17
CA GLY A 259 15.68 -4.55 -11.40
C GLY A 259 14.31 -4.06 -11.89
N GLU A 260 13.58 -3.32 -11.06
CA GLU A 260 12.26 -2.77 -11.37
C GLU A 260 12.30 -1.36 -11.98
N ARG A 261 13.49 -0.80 -12.22
CA ARG A 261 13.71 0.58 -12.67
C ARG A 261 13.64 0.78 -14.18
N ASP A 262 13.34 -0.27 -14.95
CA ASP A 262 13.28 -0.20 -16.42
C ASP A 262 14.55 0.42 -17.03
N ASP A 263 15.73 -0.06 -16.60
CA ASP A 263 17.05 0.40 -17.01
C ASP A 263 17.29 1.91 -16.85
N TYR A 264 16.70 2.53 -15.84
CA TYR A 264 16.78 3.97 -15.56
C TYR A 264 18.22 4.49 -15.54
N GLY A 265 18.52 5.49 -16.36
CA GLY A 265 19.84 6.11 -16.47
C GLY A 265 20.07 7.21 -15.45
N PHE A 266 20.64 6.86 -14.27
CA PHE A 266 20.96 7.84 -13.23
C PHE A 266 22.03 8.84 -13.67
N GLY A 267 21.86 10.11 -13.27
CA GLY A 267 22.78 11.21 -13.52
C GLY A 267 23.03 12.08 -12.28
N SER A 268 23.61 13.25 -12.52
CA SER A 268 23.91 14.24 -11.47
C SER A 268 22.64 14.77 -10.79
N THR A 269 21.56 14.85 -11.53
CA THR A 269 20.19 15.12 -11.06
C THR A 269 19.25 14.18 -11.82
N ASN A 270 18.18 13.73 -11.17
CA ASN A 270 17.29 12.73 -11.71
C ASN A 270 15.86 13.24 -11.85
N LEU A 271 15.17 12.82 -12.93
CA LEU A 271 13.82 13.28 -13.23
C LEU A 271 12.85 12.91 -12.12
N VAL A 272 12.85 11.67 -11.68
CA VAL A 272 11.85 11.15 -10.71
C VAL A 272 11.90 11.88 -9.38
N PRO A 273 13.03 12.05 -8.67
CA PRO A 273 13.08 12.85 -7.43
C PRO A 273 12.60 14.29 -7.63
N ASN A 274 12.90 14.91 -8.78
CA ASN A 274 12.41 16.25 -9.10
C ASN A 274 10.89 16.28 -9.31
N CYS A 275 10.29 15.25 -9.86
CA CYS A 275 8.83 15.09 -9.94
C CYS A 275 8.19 15.00 -8.54
N TYR A 276 8.77 14.19 -7.65
CA TYR A 276 8.31 14.11 -6.25
C TYR A 276 8.42 15.45 -5.53
N ARG A 277 9.53 16.19 -5.71
CA ARG A 277 9.69 17.52 -5.13
C ARG A 277 8.65 18.51 -5.64
N TYR A 278 8.33 18.44 -6.94
CA TYR A 278 7.25 19.24 -7.50
C TYR A 278 5.91 18.95 -6.81
N GLY A 279 5.55 17.68 -6.64
CA GLY A 279 4.35 17.25 -5.91
C GLY A 279 4.35 17.71 -4.45
N ALA A 280 5.50 17.59 -3.75
CA ALA A 280 5.66 18.04 -2.37
C ALA A 280 5.44 19.56 -2.22
N LEU A 281 5.96 20.37 -3.14
CA LEU A 281 5.75 21.82 -3.15
C LEU A 281 4.27 22.18 -3.35
N LEU A 282 3.57 21.48 -4.26
CA LEU A 282 2.12 21.67 -4.44
C LEU A 282 1.32 21.26 -3.20
N ALA A 283 1.71 20.19 -2.53
CA ALA A 283 1.08 19.76 -1.29
C ALA A 283 1.29 20.83 -0.18
N MET A 284 2.49 21.37 -0.04
CA MET A 284 2.77 22.44 0.92
C MET A 284 1.98 23.73 0.63
N GLU A 285 1.77 24.07 -0.64
CA GLU A 285 0.85 25.17 -1.00
C GLU A 285 -0.55 24.92 -0.47
N LYS A 286 -1.08 23.70 -0.69
CA LYS A 286 -2.43 23.30 -0.24
C LYS A 286 -2.54 23.28 1.29
N LEU A 287 -1.51 22.79 1.97
CA LEU A 287 -1.47 22.71 3.43
C LEU A 287 -1.38 24.08 4.10
N THR A 288 -0.63 25.02 3.51
CA THR A 288 -0.29 26.30 4.15
C THR A 288 -1.02 27.52 3.58
N GLY A 289 -1.52 27.44 2.35
CA GLY A 289 -2.04 28.58 1.59
C GLY A 289 -0.96 29.57 1.10
N LYS A 290 0.34 29.27 1.31
CA LYS A 290 1.44 30.17 0.92
C LYS A 290 1.77 30.01 -0.57
N THR A 291 1.63 31.08 -1.34
CA THR A 291 1.87 31.09 -2.80
C THR A 291 3.35 30.91 -3.16
N ASP A 292 4.28 31.12 -2.24
CA ASP A 292 5.71 30.89 -2.49
C ASP A 292 6.03 29.46 -2.88
N TYR A 293 5.32 28.47 -2.33
CA TYR A 293 5.48 27.08 -2.73
C TYR A 293 5.03 26.85 -4.17
N ARG A 294 3.94 27.48 -4.61
CA ARG A 294 3.51 27.47 -6.01
C ARG A 294 4.57 28.05 -6.93
N LYS A 295 5.13 29.19 -6.58
CA LYS A 295 6.21 29.82 -7.36
C LYS A 295 7.42 28.90 -7.48
N LYS A 296 7.87 28.30 -6.36
CA LYS A 296 8.97 27.31 -6.38
C LYS A 296 8.64 26.10 -7.27
N ALA A 297 7.40 25.60 -7.22
CA ALA A 297 6.95 24.48 -8.06
C ALA A 297 6.98 24.86 -9.55
N ASP A 298 6.48 26.03 -9.92
CA ASP A 298 6.47 26.49 -11.31
C ASP A 298 7.91 26.69 -11.86
N GLU A 299 8.81 27.26 -11.05
CA GLU A 299 10.24 27.38 -11.38
C GLU A 299 10.88 26.00 -11.59
N LEU A 300 10.61 25.04 -10.71
CA LEU A 300 11.11 23.67 -10.82
C LEU A 300 10.57 22.95 -12.07
N ARG A 301 9.27 23.11 -12.36
CA ARG A 301 8.66 22.54 -13.57
C ARG A 301 9.34 23.05 -14.84
N LEU A 302 9.64 24.35 -14.90
CA LEU A 302 10.36 24.95 -16.04
C LEU A 302 11.79 24.38 -16.14
N ALA A 303 12.49 24.23 -15.01
CA ALA A 303 13.84 23.65 -14.96
C ALA A 303 13.86 22.21 -15.43
N ILE A 304 12.93 21.37 -14.94
CA ILE A 304 12.77 19.97 -15.38
C ILE A 304 12.57 19.91 -16.90
N ARG A 305 11.65 20.70 -17.42
CA ARG A 305 11.34 20.71 -18.86
C ARG A 305 12.53 21.18 -19.70
N LYS A 306 13.23 22.22 -19.25
CA LYS A 306 14.42 22.73 -19.95
C LYS A 306 15.55 21.71 -20.01
N THR A 307 15.72 20.90 -18.98
CA THR A 307 16.91 20.05 -18.80
C THR A 307 16.65 18.60 -19.19
N MET A 308 15.45 18.07 -18.91
CA MET A 308 15.13 16.64 -19.05
C MET A 308 13.97 16.34 -20.02
N PHE A 309 13.50 17.34 -20.81
CA PHE A 309 12.55 17.14 -21.88
C PHE A 309 13.23 17.39 -23.22
N ARG A 310 13.46 16.32 -24.00
CA ARG A 310 14.21 16.37 -25.27
C ARG A 310 13.51 15.53 -26.34
N ASN A 311 13.55 15.97 -27.56
CA ASN A 311 13.00 15.23 -28.71
C ASN A 311 11.56 14.76 -28.47
N GLY A 312 10.73 15.58 -27.79
CA GLY A 312 9.33 15.31 -27.54
C GLY A 312 9.07 14.32 -26.41
N ARG A 313 10.06 13.94 -25.59
CA ARG A 313 9.92 13.02 -24.45
C ARG A 313 10.75 13.43 -23.24
N PHE A 314 10.37 12.96 -22.08
CA PHE A 314 11.20 13.06 -20.88
C PHE A 314 12.29 12.00 -20.89
N VAL A 315 13.50 12.37 -20.45
CA VAL A 315 14.65 11.47 -20.25
C VAL A 315 14.95 11.35 -18.76
N ASP A 316 15.64 10.28 -18.36
CA ASP A 316 15.83 9.90 -16.97
C ASP A 316 16.68 10.91 -16.18
N SER A 317 17.70 11.45 -16.83
CA SER A 317 18.63 12.45 -16.29
C SER A 317 19.21 13.31 -17.42
N PRO A 318 19.89 14.43 -17.12
CA PRO A 318 20.53 15.24 -18.15
C PRO A 318 21.60 14.50 -18.98
N GLU A 319 22.24 13.51 -18.37
CA GLU A 319 23.30 12.72 -18.96
C GLU A 319 22.78 11.49 -19.75
N SER A 320 21.48 11.20 -19.63
CA SER A 320 20.86 10.03 -20.26
C SER A 320 20.02 10.42 -21.48
N GLU A 321 20.07 9.60 -22.53
CA GLU A 321 19.09 9.62 -23.62
C GLU A 321 17.98 8.57 -23.42
N HIS A 322 18.07 7.74 -22.36
CA HIS A 322 17.06 6.75 -22.02
C HIS A 322 15.82 7.41 -21.43
N SER A 323 14.67 6.79 -21.63
CA SER A 323 13.36 7.21 -21.11
C SER A 323 12.67 5.99 -20.53
N ALA A 324 12.98 5.68 -19.28
CA ALA A 324 12.37 4.61 -18.54
C ALA A 324 10.84 4.78 -18.44
N LEU A 325 10.11 3.72 -18.15
CA LEU A 325 8.68 3.81 -17.87
C LEU A 325 8.38 4.84 -16.77
N HIS A 326 9.25 4.93 -15.75
CA HIS A 326 9.20 5.89 -14.65
C HIS A 326 9.29 7.35 -15.14
N SER A 327 10.08 7.60 -16.17
CA SER A 327 10.22 8.92 -16.80
C SER A 327 9.03 9.30 -17.69
N LYS A 328 8.05 8.41 -17.83
CA LYS A 328 6.76 8.66 -18.48
C LYS A 328 5.65 8.88 -17.46
N PHE A 329 5.47 7.97 -16.51
CA PHE A 329 4.33 8.07 -15.61
C PHE A 329 4.51 9.09 -14.46
N PHE A 330 5.73 9.35 -13.94
CA PHE A 330 5.89 10.34 -12.88
C PHE A 330 5.65 11.77 -13.34
N PRO A 331 6.19 12.25 -14.50
CA PRO A 331 5.81 13.56 -15.01
C PRO A 331 4.30 13.70 -15.27
N LEU A 332 3.66 12.62 -15.72
CA LEU A 332 2.22 12.61 -15.98
C LEU A 332 1.42 12.63 -14.68
N PHE A 333 1.78 11.81 -13.71
CA PHE A 333 1.15 11.73 -12.39
C PHE A 333 1.18 13.06 -11.65
N PHE A 334 2.32 13.75 -11.65
CA PHE A 334 2.47 15.04 -10.99
C PHE A 334 2.03 16.24 -11.85
N GLY A 335 1.58 16.03 -13.09
CA GLY A 335 1.10 17.12 -13.97
C GLY A 335 2.20 18.02 -14.53
N ILE A 336 3.43 17.50 -14.64
CA ILE A 336 4.57 18.20 -15.28
C ILE A 336 4.50 18.05 -16.79
N GLY A 337 4.10 16.88 -17.29
CA GLY A 337 3.96 16.51 -18.69
C GLY A 337 2.52 16.20 -19.09
N SER A 338 2.29 16.08 -20.39
CA SER A 338 1.05 15.62 -21.01
C SER A 338 1.21 14.20 -21.57
N VAL A 339 0.10 13.53 -21.92
CA VAL A 339 0.10 12.19 -22.54
C VAL A 339 0.97 12.14 -23.79
N SER A 340 0.89 13.16 -24.67
CA SER A 340 1.69 13.22 -25.89
C SER A 340 3.20 13.36 -25.62
N GLU A 341 3.58 13.94 -24.50
CA GLU A 341 4.98 14.10 -24.07
C GLU A 341 5.51 12.86 -23.33
N CYS A 342 4.63 11.98 -22.90
CA CYS A 342 4.93 10.70 -22.24
C CYS A 342 4.63 9.52 -23.20
N ALA A 343 5.05 9.65 -24.46
CA ALA A 343 4.75 8.69 -25.53
C ALA A 343 5.12 7.25 -25.13
N GLY A 344 4.25 6.29 -25.51
CA GLY A 344 4.39 4.86 -25.20
C GLY A 344 3.85 4.46 -23.82
N ILE A 345 3.28 5.39 -23.05
CA ILE A 345 2.63 5.03 -21.78
C ILE A 345 1.33 4.28 -22.00
N ALA A 346 0.60 4.58 -23.08
CA ALA A 346 -0.65 3.90 -23.42
C ALA A 346 -0.45 2.41 -23.79
N GLU A 347 0.74 2.04 -24.24
CA GLU A 347 1.15 0.66 -24.58
C GLU A 347 2.00 0.02 -23.47
N ALA A 348 2.16 0.69 -22.33
CA ALA A 348 3.01 0.21 -21.26
C ALA A 348 2.57 -1.17 -20.74
N THR A 349 3.57 -1.96 -20.41
CA THR A 349 3.43 -3.17 -19.60
C THR A 349 3.88 -2.89 -18.17
N MET A 350 3.70 -3.83 -17.24
CA MET A 350 4.06 -3.67 -15.83
C MET A 350 5.59 -3.78 -15.61
N ARG A 351 6.38 -2.86 -16.22
CA ARG A 351 7.83 -2.78 -16.08
C ARG A 351 8.25 -1.84 -14.94
N CYS A 352 7.59 -2.01 -13.79
CA CYS A 352 7.85 -1.33 -12.54
C CYS A 352 7.50 -2.26 -11.38
N SER A 353 7.92 -1.92 -10.17
CA SER A 353 7.56 -2.67 -8.97
C SER A 353 6.08 -2.57 -8.63
N VAL A 354 5.66 -3.32 -7.62
CA VAL A 354 4.30 -3.18 -7.03
C VAL A 354 4.07 -1.76 -6.47
N TYR A 355 5.14 -1.09 -6.00
CA TYR A 355 5.12 0.31 -5.57
C TYR A 355 4.97 1.26 -6.77
N GLY A 356 5.78 1.10 -7.82
CA GLY A 356 5.68 1.90 -9.05
C GLY A 356 4.33 1.78 -9.73
N ALA A 357 3.69 0.61 -9.63
CA ALA A 357 2.37 0.34 -10.19
C ALA A 357 1.25 1.25 -9.64
N GLN A 358 1.34 1.70 -8.38
CA GLN A 358 0.43 2.70 -7.81
C GLN A 358 0.41 3.96 -8.67
N PHE A 359 1.58 4.52 -8.96
CA PHE A 359 1.72 5.78 -9.70
C PHE A 359 1.41 5.61 -11.19
N LEU A 360 1.81 4.48 -11.77
CA LEU A 360 1.49 4.15 -13.16
C LEU A 360 -0.02 4.09 -13.39
N LEU A 361 -0.76 3.36 -12.54
CA LEU A 361 -2.20 3.23 -12.66
C LEU A 361 -2.91 4.56 -12.40
N ASP A 362 -2.53 5.31 -11.35
CA ASP A 362 -3.09 6.63 -11.08
C ASP A 362 -2.86 7.59 -12.27
N ALA A 363 -1.65 7.60 -12.85
CA ALA A 363 -1.34 8.42 -14.02
C ALA A 363 -2.22 8.04 -15.23
N MET A 364 -2.39 6.74 -15.48
CA MET A 364 -3.21 6.27 -16.60
C MET A 364 -4.69 6.62 -16.44
N PHE A 365 -5.27 6.31 -15.27
CA PHE A 365 -6.69 6.61 -15.00
C PHE A 365 -6.99 8.11 -15.05
N ALA A 366 -6.09 8.93 -14.49
CA ALA A 366 -6.27 10.39 -14.44
C ALA A 366 -6.18 11.04 -15.84
N ASN A 367 -5.60 10.37 -16.84
CA ASN A 367 -5.30 10.93 -18.15
C ASN A 367 -6.00 10.20 -19.31
N GLY A 368 -7.15 9.55 -19.07
CA GLY A 368 -8.00 8.98 -20.11
C GLY A 368 -7.49 7.66 -20.69
N MET A 369 -6.61 6.96 -19.99
CA MET A 369 -6.09 5.63 -20.39
C MET A 369 -6.68 4.50 -19.52
N GLU A 370 -7.91 4.66 -19.08
CA GLU A 370 -8.58 3.74 -18.16
C GLU A 370 -8.71 2.31 -18.71
N GLN A 371 -8.83 2.14 -20.04
CA GLN A 371 -8.87 0.81 -20.67
C GLN A 371 -7.55 0.06 -20.47
N GLN A 372 -6.43 0.73 -20.69
CA GLN A 372 -5.11 0.14 -20.48
C GLN A 372 -4.81 -0.07 -19.00
N ALA A 373 -5.15 0.89 -18.15
CA ALA A 373 -5.01 0.76 -16.71
C ALA A 373 -5.79 -0.46 -16.18
N MET A 374 -7.03 -0.65 -16.63
CA MET A 374 -7.85 -1.81 -16.25
C MET A 374 -7.26 -3.12 -16.74
N LYS A 375 -6.70 -3.14 -17.98
CA LYS A 375 -6.01 -4.32 -18.51
C LYS A 375 -4.79 -4.70 -17.66
N LEU A 376 -3.99 -3.73 -17.21
CA LEU A 376 -2.87 -3.97 -16.32
C LEU A 376 -3.34 -4.44 -14.94
N LEU A 377 -4.33 -3.76 -14.36
CA LEU A 377 -4.91 -4.08 -13.05
C LEU A 377 -5.45 -5.51 -13.00
N CYS A 378 -6.16 -5.96 -14.01
CA CYS A 378 -6.79 -7.29 -14.12
C CYS A 378 -5.92 -8.33 -14.87
N SER A 379 -4.62 -8.06 -15.06
CA SER A 379 -3.68 -8.99 -15.68
C SER A 379 -3.54 -10.28 -14.88
N GLU A 380 -3.32 -11.40 -15.58
CA GLU A 380 -3.00 -12.72 -15.00
C GLU A 380 -1.56 -13.14 -15.28
N GLY A 381 -0.78 -12.28 -15.93
CA GLY A 381 0.64 -12.54 -16.18
C GLY A 381 1.47 -12.54 -14.90
N GLU A 382 2.74 -12.91 -15.01
CA GLU A 382 3.67 -13.02 -13.88
C GLU A 382 3.71 -11.74 -13.03
N ARG A 383 3.73 -10.56 -13.65
CA ARG A 383 3.76 -9.25 -12.98
C ARG A 383 2.34 -8.75 -12.74
N SER A 384 1.60 -9.43 -11.88
CA SER A 384 0.21 -9.10 -11.56
C SER A 384 -0.19 -9.55 -10.15
N TRP A 385 -1.18 -8.89 -9.59
CA TRP A 385 -1.78 -9.28 -8.29
C TRP A 385 -2.50 -10.63 -8.34
N LEU A 386 -3.12 -10.97 -9.47
CA LEU A 386 -3.77 -12.28 -9.64
C LEU A 386 -2.75 -13.42 -9.63
N ASN A 387 -1.53 -13.17 -10.11
CA ASN A 387 -0.44 -14.13 -9.99
C ASN A 387 -0.02 -14.35 -8.52
N MET A 388 0.04 -13.30 -7.68
CA MET A 388 0.30 -13.46 -6.24
C MET A 388 -0.71 -14.40 -5.58
N ILE A 389 -2.00 -14.22 -5.90
CA ILE A 389 -3.08 -15.09 -5.42
C ILE A 389 -2.88 -16.55 -5.93
N THR A 390 -2.54 -16.72 -7.21
CA THR A 390 -2.30 -18.03 -7.83
C THR A 390 -1.11 -18.75 -7.20
N GLN A 391 -0.09 -18.02 -6.76
CA GLN A 391 1.06 -18.56 -6.02
C GLN A 391 0.70 -18.99 -4.58
N GLY A 392 -0.53 -18.72 -4.12
CA GLY A 392 -1.03 -19.10 -2.80
C GLY A 392 -0.88 -18.05 -1.72
N SER A 393 -0.38 -16.84 -2.05
CA SER A 393 -0.34 -15.75 -1.09
C SER A 393 -1.75 -15.25 -0.77
N THR A 394 -1.98 -14.89 0.48
CA THR A 394 -3.26 -14.33 0.96
C THR A 394 -3.13 -12.91 1.47
N ILE A 395 -1.91 -12.39 1.49
CA ILE A 395 -1.54 -10.99 1.71
C ILE A 395 -0.65 -10.59 0.54
N THR A 396 -0.67 -9.34 0.11
CA THR A 396 0.16 -8.87 -1.00
C THR A 396 1.64 -9.07 -0.73
N MET A 397 2.38 -9.35 -1.80
CA MET A 397 3.82 -9.60 -1.75
C MET A 397 4.61 -8.29 -1.89
N GLU A 398 5.87 -8.31 -1.47
CA GLU A 398 6.82 -7.20 -1.62
C GLU A 398 7.22 -6.96 -3.09
N ALA A 399 7.20 -8.00 -3.92
CA ALA A 399 7.50 -7.95 -5.36
C ALA A 399 6.56 -8.86 -6.13
N TRP A 400 6.55 -8.76 -7.47
CA TRP A 400 5.67 -9.53 -8.34
C TRP A 400 5.87 -11.04 -8.25
N SER A 401 7.13 -11.46 -8.07
CA SER A 401 7.51 -12.87 -7.95
C SER A 401 8.85 -13.02 -7.22
N ASN A 402 9.23 -14.26 -6.91
CA ASN A 402 10.53 -14.57 -6.31
C ASN A 402 11.70 -14.28 -7.27
N GLU A 403 11.47 -14.31 -8.57
CA GLU A 403 12.45 -13.95 -9.60
C GLU A 403 12.74 -12.45 -9.56
N CYS A 404 11.72 -11.62 -9.36
CA CYS A 404 11.88 -10.17 -9.23
C CYS A 404 12.63 -9.79 -7.95
N LYS A 405 12.41 -10.52 -6.84
CA LYS A 405 13.06 -10.29 -5.55
C LYS A 405 13.15 -11.59 -4.75
N PRO A 406 14.27 -12.33 -4.84
CA PRO A 406 14.39 -13.65 -4.19
C PRO A 406 14.20 -13.64 -2.67
N ASN A 407 14.53 -12.52 -2.01
CA ASN A 407 14.41 -12.34 -0.56
C ASN A 407 13.14 -11.57 -0.14
N GLN A 408 12.08 -11.57 -0.97
CA GLN A 408 10.82 -10.92 -0.62
C GLN A 408 10.08 -11.63 0.52
N ASP A 409 9.27 -10.90 1.26
CA ASP A 409 8.24 -11.45 2.14
C ASP A 409 6.84 -11.46 1.46
N TRP A 410 5.90 -12.21 2.04
CA TRP A 410 4.54 -12.38 1.51
C TRP A 410 3.48 -11.68 2.38
N ASN A 411 3.87 -10.71 3.15
CA ASN A 411 2.99 -9.96 4.04
C ASN A 411 3.30 -8.44 3.99
N HIS A 412 3.27 -7.87 2.77
CA HIS A 412 3.79 -6.54 2.45
C HIS A 412 2.71 -5.68 1.77
N ALA A 413 2.03 -4.83 2.54
CA ALA A 413 0.87 -4.09 2.04
C ALA A 413 1.19 -2.95 1.08
N TRP A 414 2.45 -2.55 0.84
CA TRP A 414 2.75 -1.64 -0.24
C TRP A 414 2.37 -2.22 -1.62
N GLY A 415 2.21 -3.54 -1.71
CA GLY A 415 1.65 -4.23 -2.86
C GLY A 415 0.14 -4.07 -3.01
N ALA A 416 -0.57 -3.43 -2.07
CA ALA A 416 -2.03 -3.39 -2.06
C ALA A 416 -2.64 -2.18 -2.80
N ALA A 417 -1.95 -1.63 -3.80
CA ALA A 417 -2.43 -0.50 -4.61
C ALA A 417 -3.89 -0.65 -5.10
N PRO A 418 -4.37 -1.81 -5.55
CA PRO A 418 -5.77 -1.99 -5.96
C PRO A 418 -6.79 -1.58 -4.91
N CYS A 419 -6.46 -1.70 -3.60
CA CYS A 419 -7.34 -1.30 -2.50
C CYS A 419 -7.72 0.18 -2.54
N ASN A 420 -6.87 1.05 -3.06
CA ASN A 420 -7.17 2.46 -3.23
C ASN A 420 -7.50 2.85 -4.68
N ILE A 421 -6.90 2.18 -5.67
CA ILE A 421 -7.18 2.45 -7.10
C ILE A 421 -8.64 2.16 -7.44
N ILE A 422 -9.23 1.07 -6.94
CA ILE A 422 -10.62 0.72 -7.22
C ILE A 422 -11.58 1.81 -6.71
N PRO A 423 -11.54 2.25 -5.43
CA PRO A 423 -12.39 3.33 -4.96
C PRO A 423 -12.12 4.68 -5.63
N ARG A 424 -10.85 5.05 -5.75
CA ARG A 424 -10.45 6.39 -6.20
C ARG A 424 -10.58 6.58 -7.71
N GLN A 425 -10.37 5.54 -8.49
CA GLN A 425 -10.34 5.62 -9.95
C GLN A 425 -11.53 4.89 -10.59
N VAL A 426 -11.74 3.59 -10.27
CA VAL A 426 -12.84 2.83 -10.91
C VAL A 426 -14.20 3.35 -10.44
N ALA A 427 -14.42 3.49 -9.12
CA ALA A 427 -15.63 4.13 -8.60
C ALA A 427 -15.55 5.66 -8.67
N GLY A 428 -14.35 6.24 -8.80
CA GLY A 428 -14.10 7.65 -9.05
C GLY A 428 -14.37 8.57 -7.86
N ILE A 429 -14.30 8.05 -6.62
CA ILE A 429 -14.61 8.80 -5.39
C ILE A 429 -13.33 9.32 -4.78
N ARG A 430 -13.12 10.64 -4.81
CA ARG A 430 -11.91 11.30 -4.30
C ARG A 430 -12.24 12.56 -3.51
N PRO A 431 -11.65 12.79 -2.31
CA PRO A 431 -11.86 14.02 -1.55
C PRO A 431 -11.26 15.24 -2.27
N LEU A 432 -11.93 16.37 -2.13
CA LEU A 432 -11.48 17.68 -2.63
C LEU A 432 -11.24 18.66 -1.48
N GLU A 433 -11.95 18.51 -0.37
CA GLU A 433 -11.81 19.34 0.83
C GLU A 433 -11.61 18.48 2.07
N ALA A 434 -10.90 19.05 3.05
CA ALA A 434 -10.56 18.42 4.31
C ALA A 434 -11.76 17.74 4.98
N GLY A 435 -11.58 16.50 5.46
CA GLY A 435 -12.61 15.71 6.12
C GLY A 435 -13.72 15.24 5.19
N PHE A 436 -13.44 15.09 3.90
CA PHE A 436 -14.42 14.67 2.89
C PHE A 436 -15.65 15.59 2.81
N ARG A 437 -15.50 16.87 3.19
CA ARG A 437 -16.59 17.84 3.11
C ARG A 437 -17.06 18.08 1.69
N LYS A 438 -16.13 18.02 0.75
CA LYS A 438 -16.42 18.04 -0.69
C LYS A 438 -15.62 16.95 -1.37
N PHE A 439 -16.23 16.22 -2.28
CA PHE A 439 -15.58 15.13 -3.01
C PHE A 439 -16.09 15.04 -4.45
N ILE A 440 -15.26 14.52 -5.34
CA ILE A 440 -15.63 14.24 -6.73
C ILE A 440 -16.15 12.81 -6.88
N VAL A 441 -17.11 12.64 -7.79
CA VAL A 441 -17.58 11.34 -8.28
C VAL A 441 -17.42 11.34 -9.80
N ASP A 442 -16.39 10.62 -10.28
CA ASP A 442 -15.99 10.55 -11.67
C ASP A 442 -15.51 9.13 -12.00
N PRO A 443 -16.45 8.16 -12.13
CA PRO A 443 -16.09 6.76 -12.34
C PRO A 443 -15.39 6.54 -13.68
N LYS A 444 -14.32 5.73 -13.64
CA LYS A 444 -13.55 5.28 -14.80
C LYS A 444 -13.75 3.77 -15.01
N CYS A 445 -14.94 3.39 -15.41
CA CYS A 445 -15.40 1.99 -15.39
C CYS A 445 -14.65 1.05 -16.35
N ALA A 446 -14.12 1.55 -17.49
CA ALA A 446 -13.27 0.79 -18.41
C ALA A 446 -13.80 -0.62 -18.75
N GLY A 447 -15.08 -0.71 -19.10
CA GLY A 447 -15.75 -1.97 -19.47
C GLY A 447 -16.44 -2.70 -18.32
N VAL A 448 -16.38 -2.21 -17.09
CA VAL A 448 -17.23 -2.68 -15.99
C VAL A 448 -18.63 -2.12 -16.19
N GLU A 449 -19.62 -2.98 -16.43
CA GLU A 449 -21.00 -2.57 -16.71
C GLU A 449 -21.78 -2.20 -15.46
N GLU A 450 -21.46 -2.85 -14.32
CA GLU A 450 -22.16 -2.62 -13.06
C GLU A 450 -21.24 -2.86 -11.85
N PHE A 451 -21.46 -2.10 -10.82
CA PHE A 451 -20.89 -2.35 -9.48
C PHE A 451 -21.71 -1.69 -8.38
N SER A 452 -21.58 -2.22 -7.17
CA SER A 452 -21.96 -1.57 -5.92
C SER A 452 -20.74 -1.31 -5.08
N ALA A 453 -20.70 -0.17 -4.41
CA ALA A 453 -19.57 0.25 -3.59
C ALA A 453 -20.05 0.98 -2.33
N ARG A 454 -19.35 0.75 -1.22
CA ARG A 454 -19.49 1.46 0.04
C ARG A 454 -18.11 1.76 0.58
N PHE A 455 -17.84 3.03 0.88
CA PHE A 455 -16.55 3.47 1.40
C PHE A 455 -16.75 4.38 2.60
N PRO A 456 -15.95 4.18 3.68
CA PRO A 456 -16.01 5.02 4.86
C PRO A 456 -15.45 6.42 4.56
N VAL A 457 -15.99 7.41 5.24
CA VAL A 457 -15.46 8.77 5.28
C VAL A 457 -15.42 9.28 6.72
N CYS A 458 -14.67 10.33 6.96
CA CYS A 458 -14.47 10.91 8.28
C CYS A 458 -15.77 10.99 9.11
N GLY A 459 -15.67 10.60 10.38
CA GLY A 459 -16.79 10.66 11.34
C GLY A 459 -17.77 9.49 11.24
N GLY A 460 -17.35 8.32 10.81
CA GLY A 460 -18.18 7.11 10.76
C GLY A 460 -19.34 7.18 9.76
N ARG A 461 -19.18 7.99 8.71
CA ARG A 461 -20.15 8.16 7.62
C ARG A 461 -19.68 7.37 6.40
N PHE A 462 -20.57 7.18 5.43
CA PHE A 462 -20.28 6.36 4.25
C PHE A 462 -20.74 7.07 2.97
N VAL A 463 -19.95 6.91 1.91
CA VAL A 463 -20.41 7.11 0.54
C VAL A 463 -20.83 5.77 0.00
N GLU A 464 -22.06 5.67 -0.51
CA GLU A 464 -22.57 4.46 -1.15
C GLU A 464 -22.93 4.77 -2.60
N MET A 465 -22.57 3.84 -3.50
CA MET A 465 -22.77 4.01 -4.93
C MET A 465 -23.17 2.71 -5.60
N GLU A 466 -24.25 2.77 -6.36
CA GLU A 466 -24.61 1.74 -7.35
C GLU A 466 -24.38 2.32 -8.74
N TYR A 467 -23.63 1.63 -9.56
CA TYR A 467 -23.37 1.99 -10.96
C TYR A 467 -23.92 0.90 -11.88
N CYS A 468 -24.66 1.28 -12.90
CA CYS A 468 -25.13 0.38 -13.94
C CYS A 468 -25.20 1.10 -15.29
N ARG A 469 -24.34 0.72 -16.24
CA ARG A 469 -24.35 1.17 -17.63
C ARG A 469 -24.52 2.69 -17.82
N GLY A 470 -23.69 3.47 -17.10
CA GLY A 470 -23.72 4.94 -17.16
C GLY A 470 -24.75 5.59 -16.25
N LYS A 471 -25.48 4.83 -15.44
CA LYS A 471 -26.38 5.36 -14.41
C LYS A 471 -25.78 5.15 -13.03
N ILE A 472 -25.83 6.19 -12.21
CA ILE A 472 -25.34 6.17 -10.85
C ILE A 472 -26.50 6.44 -9.90
N LYS A 473 -26.64 5.63 -8.85
CA LYS A 473 -27.36 5.96 -7.64
C LYS A 473 -26.33 6.20 -6.54
N LEU A 474 -26.26 7.44 -6.06
CA LEU A 474 -25.24 7.90 -5.11
C LEU A 474 -25.89 8.33 -3.80
N SER A 475 -25.42 7.81 -2.68
CA SER A 475 -25.72 8.31 -1.34
C SER A 475 -24.59 9.23 -0.87
N VAL A 476 -24.90 10.53 -0.74
CA VAL A 476 -23.98 11.55 -0.22
C VAL A 476 -24.19 11.68 1.27
N PRO A 477 -23.17 11.45 2.12
CA PRO A 477 -23.31 11.48 3.56
C PRO A 477 -23.62 12.90 4.09
N ALA A 478 -24.24 12.97 5.27
CA ALA A 478 -24.55 14.24 5.94
C ALA A 478 -23.26 15.06 6.14
N GLY A 479 -23.32 16.37 5.88
CA GLY A 479 -22.18 17.29 5.99
C GLY A 479 -21.15 17.18 4.87
N SER A 480 -21.47 16.46 3.80
CA SER A 480 -20.65 16.40 2.58
C SER A 480 -21.43 16.87 1.35
N THR A 481 -20.71 17.31 0.35
CA THR A 481 -21.22 17.66 -0.99
C THR A 481 -20.41 16.91 -2.04
N ALA A 482 -21.07 16.18 -2.92
CA ALA A 482 -20.43 15.52 -4.05
C ALA A 482 -20.44 16.42 -5.30
N ILE A 483 -19.41 16.35 -6.12
CA ILE A 483 -19.37 16.93 -7.45
C ILE A 483 -19.40 15.80 -8.47
N CYS A 484 -20.44 15.76 -9.28
CA CYS A 484 -20.54 14.83 -10.41
C CYS A 484 -20.93 15.59 -11.68
N ARG A 485 -20.14 15.46 -12.75
CA ARG A 485 -20.38 16.19 -14.01
C ARG A 485 -20.58 17.71 -13.81
N ASN A 486 -19.75 18.35 -13.01
CA ASN A 486 -19.83 19.77 -12.63
C ASN A 486 -21.13 20.18 -11.90
N LYS A 487 -21.93 19.22 -11.42
CA LYS A 487 -23.10 19.48 -10.56
C LYS A 487 -22.76 19.21 -9.12
N GLU A 488 -23.14 20.11 -8.24
CA GLU A 488 -23.05 19.91 -6.79
C GLU A 488 -24.29 19.14 -6.31
N LEU A 489 -24.04 18.10 -5.53
CA LEU A 489 -25.05 17.22 -4.96
C LEU A 489 -24.91 17.27 -3.43
N ASN A 490 -25.88 17.83 -2.76
CA ASN A 490 -25.90 17.91 -1.30
C ASN A 490 -26.17 16.53 -0.68
N SER A 491 -26.09 16.42 0.65
CA SER A 491 -26.41 15.19 1.36
C SER A 491 -27.76 14.61 0.98
N GLY A 492 -27.84 13.28 0.81
CA GLY A 492 -29.03 12.56 0.37
C GLY A 492 -28.73 11.59 -0.76
N THR A 493 -29.79 10.99 -1.32
CA THR A 493 -29.68 10.03 -2.43
C THR A 493 -29.98 10.71 -3.77
N HIS A 494 -29.11 10.51 -4.73
CA HIS A 494 -29.20 11.10 -6.07
C HIS A 494 -29.14 10.03 -7.15
N SER A 495 -29.92 10.22 -8.22
CA SER A 495 -29.83 9.41 -9.44
C SER A 495 -29.27 10.28 -10.57
N ILE A 496 -28.20 9.82 -11.23
CA ILE A 496 -27.42 10.59 -12.20
C ILE A 496 -27.22 9.72 -13.43
N GLU A 497 -27.36 10.28 -14.61
CA GLU A 497 -26.90 9.69 -15.89
C GLU A 497 -25.55 10.31 -16.25
N LEU A 498 -24.54 9.44 -16.56
CA LEU A 498 -23.19 9.86 -16.96
C LEU A 498 -23.09 10.17 -18.44
#